data_1b3fe48b5e27ec48ff3154d408a9d182
#
_entry.id   1b3fe48b5e27ec48ff3154d408a9d182
#
_cell.length_a   1.000
_cell.length_b   1.000
_cell.length_c   1.000
_cell.angle_alpha   90.00
_cell.angle_beta   90.00
_cell.angle_gamma   90.00
#
_symmetry.space_group_name_H-M   'P 1'
#
loop_
_entity.id
_entity.type
_entity.pdbx_description
1 polymer ?
#
loop_
_entity_poly.entity_id
_entity_poly.type
_entity_poly.pdbx_seq_one_letter_code
_entity_poly.pdbx_strand_id
1 'polypeptide(L)'
;MKLIKPTLSIILSSILLINPLLAHHSAIAFDKSKTVTVSGVIARSVWRNPHMAINMNAEDDDGNQILWKIEGPGTTILSGQGFNKKMLMDATKNKEEITVVVHPLRSGKPGGLLQGITLANGDSYQVGEEYQDPS
;
A
#
# COMPACT_ATOMS: atom_id res chain seq x y z
N MET A 1 66.60 22.97 -8.75
CA MET A 1 65.97 21.68 -8.50
C MET A 1 64.70 21.93 -7.68
N LYS A 2 63.54 21.96 -8.32
CA LYS A 2 62.26 22.26 -7.65
C LYS A 2 61.59 20.95 -7.25
N LEU A 3 61.42 20.71 -5.95
CA LEU A 3 60.68 19.59 -5.40
C LEU A 3 59.19 19.79 -5.62
N ILE A 4 58.59 18.96 -6.46
CA ILE A 4 57.14 18.87 -6.67
C ILE A 4 56.57 18.01 -5.55
N LYS A 5 55.79 18.63 -4.65
CA LYS A 5 55.04 17.90 -3.63
C LYS A 5 53.84 17.26 -4.27
N PRO A 6 53.54 15.97 -4.07
CA PRO A 6 52.31 15.39 -4.53
C PRO A 6 51.17 15.84 -3.63
N THR A 7 50.21 16.56 -4.18
CA THR A 7 48.93 16.83 -3.57
C THR A 7 48.11 15.55 -3.60
N LEU A 8 47.93 14.94 -2.43
CA LEU A 8 47.08 13.79 -2.23
C LEU A 8 45.60 14.25 -2.32
N SER A 9 44.99 14.07 -3.50
CA SER A 9 43.57 14.24 -3.70
C SER A 9 42.84 13.08 -3.01
N ILE A 10 42.31 13.34 -1.84
CA ILE A 10 41.39 12.44 -1.19
C ILE A 10 40.04 12.60 -1.92
N ILE A 11 39.75 11.69 -2.84
CA ILE A 11 38.40 11.53 -3.38
C ILE A 11 37.57 10.85 -2.31
N LEU A 12 36.79 11.68 -1.59
CA LEU A 12 35.79 11.22 -0.66
C LEU A 12 34.62 10.64 -1.49
N SER A 13 34.72 9.35 -1.85
CA SER A 13 33.59 8.59 -2.38
C SER A 13 32.53 8.48 -1.32
N SER A 14 31.56 9.40 -1.36
CA SER A 14 30.30 9.28 -0.63
C SER A 14 29.51 8.10 -1.21
N ILE A 15 29.77 6.92 -0.69
CA ILE A 15 28.90 5.76 -0.92
C ILE A 15 27.58 6.10 -0.20
N LEU A 16 26.59 6.52 -0.96
CA LEU A 16 25.21 6.54 -0.52
C LEU A 16 24.83 5.07 -0.23
N LEU A 17 24.95 4.67 1.01
CA LEU A 17 24.34 3.46 1.51
C LEU A 17 22.84 3.70 1.50
N ILE A 18 22.21 3.38 0.38
CA ILE A 18 20.75 3.25 0.28
C ILE A 18 20.43 2.07 1.18
N ASN A 19 19.89 2.37 2.36
CA ASN A 19 19.47 1.34 3.32
C ASN A 19 18.24 0.59 2.74
N PRO A 20 18.38 -0.66 2.30
CA PRO A 20 17.24 -1.49 1.89
C PRO A 20 16.38 -1.94 3.09
N LEU A 21 16.76 -1.56 4.32
CA LEU A 21 16.10 -1.97 5.56
C LEU A 21 14.66 -1.43 5.72
N LEU A 22 14.29 -0.34 5.04
CA LEU A 22 12.93 0.22 5.14
C LEU A 22 11.89 -0.56 4.33
N ALA A 23 12.32 -1.27 3.29
CA ALA A 23 11.43 -2.03 2.42
C ALA A 23 10.99 -3.37 3.04
N HIS A 24 11.85 -4.03 3.83
CA HIS A 24 11.52 -5.30 4.49
C HIS A 24 10.54 -5.17 5.67
N HIS A 25 10.33 -3.97 6.19
CA HIS A 25 9.46 -3.77 7.35
C HIS A 25 7.97 -3.79 7.00
N SER A 26 7.57 -3.51 5.77
CA SER A 26 6.16 -3.47 5.38
C SER A 26 5.55 -4.87 5.30
N ALA A 27 6.25 -5.83 4.69
CA ALA A 27 5.74 -7.20 4.53
C ALA A 27 5.56 -7.94 5.87
N ILE A 28 6.41 -7.62 6.87
CA ILE A 28 6.35 -8.20 8.22
C ILE A 28 5.17 -7.60 9.02
N ALA A 29 4.70 -6.42 8.67
CA ALA A 29 3.66 -5.72 9.40
C ALA A 29 2.29 -6.41 9.30
N PHE A 30 2.05 -7.21 8.25
CA PHE A 30 0.76 -7.83 7.99
C PHE A 30 0.72 -9.30 8.39
N ASP A 31 -0.42 -9.74 8.93
CA ASP A 31 -0.67 -11.15 9.25
C ASP A 31 -1.28 -11.86 8.04
N LYS A 32 -0.42 -12.41 7.18
CA LYS A 32 -0.82 -13.11 5.95
C LYS A 32 -1.55 -14.44 6.20
N SER A 33 -1.60 -14.91 7.44
CA SER A 33 -2.36 -16.12 7.81
C SER A 33 -3.85 -15.85 8.02
N LYS A 34 -4.25 -14.58 8.04
CA LYS A 34 -5.62 -14.13 8.32
C LYS A 34 -6.12 -13.20 7.24
N THR A 35 -7.43 -13.17 7.08
CA THR A 35 -8.13 -12.17 6.30
C THR A 35 -9.23 -11.53 7.13
N VAL A 36 -9.45 -10.24 6.90
CA VAL A 36 -10.55 -9.47 7.49
C VAL A 36 -11.30 -8.79 6.36
N THR A 37 -12.62 -8.83 6.43
CA THR A 37 -13.50 -8.11 5.49
C THR A 37 -13.99 -6.84 6.16
N VAL A 38 -13.85 -5.71 5.48
CA VAL A 38 -14.23 -4.40 5.99
C VAL A 38 -15.05 -3.67 4.93
N SER A 39 -16.22 -3.16 5.32
CA SER A 39 -17.05 -2.30 4.47
C SER A 39 -17.01 -0.86 4.96
N GLY A 40 -17.03 0.08 4.05
CA GLY A 40 -17.01 1.50 4.40
C GLY A 40 -16.87 2.42 3.20
N VAL A 41 -16.70 3.71 3.46
CA VAL A 41 -16.62 4.76 2.46
C VAL A 41 -15.19 5.29 2.36
N ILE A 42 -14.68 5.39 1.12
CA ILE A 42 -13.34 5.91 0.89
C ILE A 42 -13.27 7.41 1.26
N ALA A 43 -12.43 7.73 2.26
CA ALA A 43 -12.13 9.10 2.64
C ALA A 43 -11.04 9.71 1.72
N ARG A 44 -10.06 8.89 1.35
CA ARG A 44 -8.95 9.27 0.47
C ARG A 44 -8.38 8.05 -0.23
N SER A 45 -8.00 8.21 -1.48
CA SER A 45 -7.29 7.18 -2.23
C SER A 45 -6.07 7.74 -2.96
N VAL A 46 -5.09 6.89 -3.18
CA VAL A 46 -3.86 7.20 -3.92
C VAL A 46 -3.62 6.09 -4.93
N TRP A 47 -3.57 6.45 -6.21
CA TRP A 47 -3.28 5.55 -7.32
C TRP A 47 -1.88 5.82 -7.85
N ARG A 48 -0.90 5.06 -7.38
CA ARG A 48 0.49 5.19 -7.81
C ARG A 48 1.29 3.90 -7.60
N ASN A 49 2.44 3.80 -8.26
CA ASN A 49 3.46 2.79 -7.97
C ASN A 49 4.41 3.29 -6.87
N PRO A 50 5.06 2.42 -6.10
CA PRO A 50 4.93 0.96 -6.13
C PRO A 50 3.65 0.45 -5.45
N HIS A 51 2.99 1.25 -4.62
CA HIS A 51 1.83 0.86 -3.82
C HIS A 51 0.69 1.87 -3.97
N MET A 52 -0.51 1.38 -4.23
CA MET A 52 -1.71 2.18 -4.06
C MET A 52 -2.11 2.20 -2.59
N ALA A 53 -2.93 3.17 -2.20
CA ALA A 53 -3.44 3.26 -0.84
C ALA A 53 -4.90 3.74 -0.80
N ILE A 54 -5.64 3.22 0.17
CA ILE A 54 -7.01 3.65 0.49
C ILE A 54 -7.07 3.96 1.99
N ASN A 55 -7.56 5.16 2.33
CA ASN A 55 -8.04 5.46 3.67
C ASN A 55 -9.56 5.40 3.63
N MET A 56 -10.15 4.54 4.43
CA MET A 56 -11.58 4.23 4.42
C MET A 56 -12.18 4.42 5.81
N ASN A 57 -13.30 5.15 5.88
CA ASN A 57 -14.10 5.21 7.10
C ASN A 57 -15.01 4.00 7.15
N ALA A 58 -14.92 3.23 8.23
CA ALA A 58 -15.76 2.08 8.52
C ALA A 58 -16.32 2.18 9.94
N GLU A 59 -17.30 1.37 10.28
CA GLU A 59 -17.82 1.26 11.64
C GLU A 59 -17.20 0.04 12.33
N ASP A 60 -16.91 0.19 13.62
CA ASP A 60 -16.58 -0.94 14.49
C ASP A 60 -17.84 -1.63 15.00
N ASP A 61 -17.67 -2.71 15.77
CA ASP A 61 -18.78 -3.49 16.32
C ASP A 61 -19.67 -2.67 17.29
N ASP A 62 -19.15 -1.57 17.82
CA ASP A 62 -19.86 -0.65 18.72
C ASP A 62 -20.50 0.52 17.97
N GLY A 63 -20.35 0.59 16.62
CA GLY A 63 -20.90 1.64 15.78
C GLY A 63 -20.06 2.92 15.72
N ASN A 64 -18.81 2.89 16.24
CA ASN A 64 -17.93 4.05 16.16
C ASN A 64 -17.25 4.09 14.80
N GLN A 65 -17.07 5.32 14.27
CA GLN A 65 -16.32 5.53 13.03
C GLN A 65 -14.82 5.36 13.28
N ILE A 66 -14.21 4.45 12.52
CA ILE A 66 -12.76 4.21 12.52
C ILE A 66 -12.18 4.35 11.13
N LEU A 67 -10.96 4.89 11.07
CA LEU A 67 -10.22 5.05 9.82
C LEU A 67 -9.32 3.85 9.58
N TRP A 68 -9.66 3.05 8.58
CA TRP A 68 -8.81 1.98 8.06
C TRP A 68 -7.80 2.51 7.06
N LYS A 69 -6.53 2.11 7.24
CA LYS A 69 -5.44 2.42 6.31
C LYS A 69 -5.05 1.15 5.56
N ILE A 70 -5.37 1.13 4.28
CA ILE A 70 -5.21 -0.04 3.42
C ILE A 70 -4.12 0.25 2.40
N GLU A 71 -3.12 -0.61 2.37
CA GLU A 71 -2.07 -0.63 1.37
C GLU A 71 -2.39 -1.69 0.31
N GLY A 72 -2.19 -1.37 -0.94
CA GLY A 72 -2.43 -2.30 -2.04
C GLY A 72 -1.21 -2.45 -2.95
N PRO A 73 -1.30 -3.33 -3.94
CA PRO A 73 -0.23 -3.54 -4.90
C PRO A 73 -0.04 -2.32 -5.81
N GLY A 74 0.99 -2.39 -6.63
CA GLY A 74 1.22 -1.42 -7.69
C GLY A 74 0.08 -1.38 -8.70
N THR A 75 -0.08 -0.23 -9.34
CA THR A 75 -1.19 0.03 -10.26
C THR A 75 -1.22 -0.92 -11.46
N THR A 76 -0.06 -1.41 -11.89
CA THR A 76 0.05 -2.38 -13.00
C THR A 76 -0.63 -3.71 -12.66
N ILE A 77 -0.47 -4.20 -11.43
CA ILE A 77 -1.09 -5.45 -10.98
C ILE A 77 -2.60 -5.30 -10.95
N LEU A 78 -3.10 -4.22 -10.35
CA LEU A 78 -4.55 -3.95 -10.28
C LEU A 78 -5.17 -3.78 -11.67
N SER A 79 -4.48 -3.07 -12.57
CA SER A 79 -4.95 -2.91 -13.95
C SER A 79 -5.01 -4.25 -14.71
N GLY A 80 -4.06 -5.15 -14.44
CA GLY A 80 -4.08 -6.51 -14.98
C GLY A 80 -5.27 -7.34 -14.50
N GLN A 81 -5.82 -7.02 -13.32
CA GLN A 81 -7.05 -7.62 -12.79
C GLN A 81 -8.33 -6.90 -13.23
N GLY A 82 -8.22 -5.88 -14.07
CA GLY A 82 -9.37 -5.11 -14.57
C GLY A 82 -9.78 -3.92 -13.68
N PHE A 83 -9.12 -3.71 -12.54
CA PHE A 83 -9.37 -2.57 -11.67
C PHE A 83 -8.50 -1.38 -12.08
N ASN A 84 -9.08 -0.20 -12.26
CA ASN A 84 -8.35 0.96 -12.78
C ASN A 84 -8.55 2.22 -11.94
N LYS A 85 -7.72 3.23 -12.25
CA LYS A 85 -7.75 4.52 -11.56
C LYS A 85 -9.13 5.19 -11.57
N LYS A 86 -9.84 5.12 -12.68
CA LYS A 86 -11.15 5.77 -12.81
C LYS A 86 -12.16 5.18 -11.82
N MET A 87 -12.20 3.85 -11.70
CA MET A 87 -13.09 3.16 -10.76
C MET A 87 -12.83 3.60 -9.31
N LEU A 88 -11.54 3.66 -8.92
CA LEU A 88 -11.17 4.08 -7.57
C LEU A 88 -11.52 5.55 -7.31
N MET A 89 -11.26 6.44 -8.30
CA MET A 89 -11.55 7.86 -8.17
C MET A 89 -13.05 8.13 -8.15
N ASP A 90 -13.83 7.43 -8.96
CA ASP A 90 -15.29 7.57 -8.99
C ASP A 90 -15.90 7.12 -7.65
N ALA A 91 -15.51 5.95 -7.13
CA ALA A 91 -15.95 5.46 -5.82
C ALA A 91 -15.60 6.46 -4.70
N THR A 92 -14.39 7.03 -4.74
CA THR A 92 -13.95 8.05 -3.77
C THR A 92 -14.79 9.32 -3.87
N LYS A 93 -14.99 9.84 -5.09
CA LYS A 93 -15.72 11.08 -5.35
C LYS A 93 -17.20 10.97 -5.00
N ASN A 94 -17.80 9.84 -5.36
CA ASN A 94 -19.23 9.59 -5.15
C ASN A 94 -19.53 9.13 -3.71
N LYS A 95 -18.49 8.93 -2.88
CA LYS A 95 -18.61 8.38 -1.52
C LYS A 95 -19.37 7.05 -1.50
N GLU A 96 -19.06 6.20 -2.46
CA GLU A 96 -19.64 4.88 -2.57
C GLU A 96 -19.15 3.99 -1.43
N GLU A 97 -20.05 3.17 -0.89
CA GLU A 97 -19.65 2.12 0.03
C GLU A 97 -18.96 1.01 -0.75
N ILE A 98 -17.77 0.64 -0.31
CA ILE A 98 -16.99 -0.47 -0.86
C ILE A 98 -16.74 -1.51 0.20
N THR A 99 -16.45 -2.73 -0.23
CA THR A 99 -15.99 -3.79 0.66
C THR A 99 -14.58 -4.20 0.25
N VAL A 100 -13.69 -4.31 1.22
CA VAL A 100 -12.33 -4.79 1.01
C VAL A 100 -12.04 -6.03 1.82
N VAL A 101 -11.25 -6.93 1.28
CA VAL A 101 -10.63 -8.05 2.00
C VAL A 101 -9.15 -7.72 2.17
N VAL A 102 -8.65 -7.81 3.38
CA VAL A 102 -7.26 -7.44 3.70
C VAL A 102 -6.60 -8.49 4.59
N HIS A 103 -5.28 -8.61 4.49
CA HIS A 103 -4.47 -9.18 5.56
C HIS A 103 -4.28 -8.10 6.63
N PRO A 104 -4.74 -8.29 7.87
CA PRO A 104 -4.72 -7.25 8.89
C PRO A 104 -3.31 -6.95 9.39
N LEU A 105 -3.13 -5.75 9.94
CA LEU A 105 -1.90 -5.41 10.65
C LEU A 105 -1.73 -6.30 11.89
N ARG A 106 -0.53 -6.84 12.10
CA ARG A 106 -0.18 -7.63 13.31
C ARG A 106 -0.32 -6.84 14.61
N SER A 107 -0.22 -5.51 14.52
CA SER A 107 -0.39 -4.61 15.65
C SER A 107 -1.83 -4.53 16.18
N GLY A 108 -2.80 -5.05 15.45
CA GLY A 108 -4.23 -4.90 15.75
C GLY A 108 -4.81 -3.51 15.44
N LYS A 109 -4.01 -2.58 14.93
CA LYS A 109 -4.51 -1.27 14.48
C LYS A 109 -5.38 -1.42 13.21
N PRO A 110 -6.37 -0.53 12.99
CA PRO A 110 -7.20 -0.58 11.80
C PRO A 110 -6.36 -0.30 10.55
N GLY A 111 -6.13 -1.36 9.78
CA GLY A 111 -5.32 -1.31 8.56
C GLY A 111 -4.97 -2.71 8.06
N GLY A 112 -4.52 -2.78 6.81
CA GLY A 112 -4.18 -4.06 6.22
C GLY A 112 -3.65 -3.96 4.79
N LEU A 113 -3.22 -5.10 4.28
CA LEU A 113 -2.76 -5.30 2.91
C LEU A 113 -3.92 -5.82 2.07
N LEU A 114 -4.28 -5.09 1.02
CA LEU A 114 -5.42 -5.39 0.14
C LEU A 114 -5.27 -6.75 -0.54
N GLN A 115 -6.30 -7.58 -0.42
CA GLN A 115 -6.44 -8.87 -1.10
C GLN A 115 -7.57 -8.87 -2.11
N GLY A 116 -8.59 -8.05 -1.90
CA GLY A 116 -9.71 -7.90 -2.81
C GLY A 116 -10.50 -6.64 -2.53
N ILE A 117 -11.20 -6.16 -3.54
CA ILE A 117 -12.08 -5.00 -3.45
C ILE A 117 -13.37 -5.29 -4.22
N THR A 118 -14.50 -4.98 -3.60
CA THR A 118 -15.81 -5.03 -4.22
C THR A 118 -16.41 -3.64 -4.22
N LEU A 119 -16.79 -3.16 -5.40
CA LEU A 119 -17.43 -1.86 -5.59
C LEU A 119 -18.93 -1.92 -5.27
N ALA A 120 -19.55 -0.77 -5.11
CA ALA A 120 -20.98 -0.64 -4.79
C ALA A 120 -21.91 -1.32 -5.81
N ASN A 121 -21.50 -1.43 -7.08
CA ASN A 121 -22.22 -2.11 -8.14
C ASN A 121 -22.11 -3.66 -8.08
N GLY A 122 -21.31 -4.19 -7.15
CA GLY A 122 -21.07 -5.62 -6.98
C GLY A 122 -19.87 -6.18 -7.75
N ASP A 123 -19.20 -5.38 -8.59
CA ASP A 123 -17.99 -5.81 -9.27
C ASP A 123 -16.86 -6.05 -8.28
N SER A 124 -16.24 -7.23 -8.36
CA SER A 124 -15.20 -7.70 -7.44
C SER A 124 -13.88 -7.92 -8.18
N TYR A 125 -12.81 -7.45 -7.56
CA TYR A 125 -11.44 -7.56 -8.09
C TYR A 125 -10.55 -8.18 -7.02
N GLN A 126 -9.86 -9.26 -7.37
CA GLN A 126 -8.93 -9.93 -6.48
C GLN A 126 -7.51 -9.50 -6.79
N VAL A 127 -6.72 -9.31 -5.75
CA VAL A 127 -5.26 -9.26 -5.88
C VAL A 127 -4.82 -10.72 -5.93
N GLY A 128 -4.32 -11.17 -7.08
CA GLY A 128 -4.01 -12.59 -7.31
C GLY A 128 -3.08 -13.16 -6.22
N GLU A 129 -3.15 -14.48 -6.01
CA GLU A 129 -2.35 -15.20 -5.02
C GLU A 129 -0.83 -15.00 -5.17
N GLU A 130 -0.40 -14.52 -6.34
CA GLU A 130 1.00 -14.30 -6.71
C GLU A 130 1.53 -12.92 -6.30
N TYR A 131 0.68 -12.02 -5.76
CA TYR A 131 1.17 -10.75 -5.23
C TYR A 131 1.94 -11.01 -3.92
N GLN A 132 3.21 -11.26 -4.08
CA GLN A 132 4.19 -11.12 -3.01
C GLN A 132 4.75 -9.71 -3.14
N ASP A 133 4.54 -8.89 -2.10
CA ASP A 133 5.18 -7.58 -2.03
C ASP A 133 6.69 -7.75 -2.29
N PRO A 134 7.23 -7.17 -3.37
CA PRO A 134 8.64 -7.35 -3.72
C PRO A 134 9.59 -6.56 -2.83
N SER A 135 9.12 -5.92 -1.77
CA SER A 135 9.93 -5.15 -0.82
C SER A 135 10.58 -6.02 0.25
#